data_cb95fc7e3cfcd248c641c2794cd0cddb
#
_entry.id   cb95fc7e3cfcd248c641c2794cd0cddb
#
_cell.length_a   1.000
_cell.length_b   1.000
_cell.length_c   1.000
_cell.angle_alpha   90.00
_cell.angle_beta   90.00
_cell.angle_gamma   90.00
#
_symmetry.space_group_name_H-M   'P 1'
#
loop_
_entity.id
_entity.type
_entity.pdbx_description
1 polymer ?
#
loop_
_entity_poly.entity_id
_entity_poly.type
_entity_poly.pdbx_seq_one_letter_code
_entity_poly.pdbx_strand_id
1 'polypeptide(L)'
;MTNNFDDKLDGSFTAGRIKRYAKVTSAVGGLAAKLAGEKYLGLKIDKENHAKQLRESLGGIKGPIMKIAQILSTIPDAVPKEYANELAHLQADAPSMGWLFVKRRMRAELGEDWASKFKNFDKQASAAASLGQVHFAEDLKSNKLACKLQYPDMSSAVQADLNQLKLIFSIYERYDSAISTNAIHQELSERLMEELDYSHELKNLNLYREMLSKFDEITLPQPIKNLSTNKLLTMTRIEGQKVMDFISETEDQELKNKLALNMFKAWYVPFYEYGIIHGDPHLGNYSIRKDAGVNLLDFGCIRIFKPEFVTGVIDLYEALRDDNIELAISAYERWGFENLNKDLIEILNIWAKFIYQPLLEDRIRPISEMPTGQYGRKTAEKVHKELKKIGGVKPPREFVLMDRAAIGLGSVFMHLKAEINWYRVFHELVGDFSEKNLKDKQNKVLKKVGLFN
;
A
#
# COMPACT_ATOMS: atom_id res chain seq x y z
N MET A 1 -30.89 8.19 38.79
CA MET A 1 -29.46 7.93 39.12
C MET A 1 -28.76 7.27 37.95
N THR A 2 -28.61 8.01 36.90
CA THR A 2 -27.97 7.55 35.64
C THR A 2 -27.25 8.75 35.08
N ASN A 3 -25.97 8.96 35.37
CA ASN A 3 -25.12 9.87 34.58
C ASN A 3 -23.64 9.99 35.03
N ASN A 4 -23.17 9.14 35.97
CA ASN A 4 -21.78 9.26 36.45
C ASN A 4 -20.77 8.28 35.86
N PHE A 5 -21.18 7.40 34.94
CA PHE A 5 -20.25 6.45 34.28
C PHE A 5 -19.72 6.91 32.94
N ASP A 6 -20.45 7.77 32.22
CA ASP A 6 -20.03 8.26 30.90
C ASP A 6 -18.98 9.38 31.00
N ASP A 7 -19.06 10.28 32.00
CA ASP A 7 -18.09 11.36 32.20
C ASP A 7 -16.67 10.88 32.59
N LYS A 8 -16.57 9.75 33.31
CA LYS A 8 -15.25 9.19 33.67
C LYS A 8 -14.54 8.49 32.50
N LEU A 9 -15.30 8.01 31.52
CA LEU A 9 -14.73 7.37 30.31
C LEU A 9 -14.28 8.39 29.28
N ASP A 10 -14.96 9.53 29.18
CA ASP A 10 -14.58 10.65 28.34
C ASP A 10 -13.31 11.34 28.85
N GLY A 11 -13.17 11.52 30.15
CA GLY A 11 -11.95 12.07 30.78
C GLY A 11 -10.72 11.17 30.61
N SER A 12 -10.86 9.85 30.61
CA SER A 12 -9.75 8.91 30.36
C SER A 12 -9.35 8.87 28.89
N PHE A 13 -10.30 9.10 27.99
CA PHE A 13 -10.08 9.14 26.54
C PHE A 13 -9.34 10.42 26.13
N THR A 14 -9.72 11.58 26.68
CA THR A 14 -9.03 12.87 26.46
C THR A 14 -7.64 12.88 27.08
N ALA A 15 -7.45 12.34 28.27
CA ALA A 15 -6.14 12.21 28.92
C ALA A 15 -5.21 11.27 28.13
N GLY A 16 -5.74 10.18 27.58
CA GLY A 16 -5.03 9.27 26.68
C GLY A 16 -4.58 9.97 25.37
N ARG A 17 -5.45 10.83 24.82
CA ARG A 17 -5.13 11.64 23.62
C ARG A 17 -4.01 12.63 23.92
N ILE A 18 -4.11 13.39 25.00
CA ILE A 18 -3.08 14.39 25.40
C ILE A 18 -1.73 13.69 25.63
N LYS A 19 -1.71 12.56 26.35
CA LYS A 19 -0.48 11.80 26.58
C LYS A 19 0.12 11.24 25.30
N ARG A 20 -0.71 10.81 24.34
CA ARG A 20 -0.30 10.38 23.00
C ARG A 20 0.33 11.54 22.23
N TYR A 21 -0.33 12.71 22.18
CA TYR A 21 0.20 13.89 21.49
C TYR A 21 1.53 14.35 22.10
N ALA A 22 1.64 14.40 23.42
CA ALA A 22 2.88 14.74 24.09
C ALA A 22 4.02 13.78 23.73
N LYS A 23 3.75 12.48 23.64
CA LYS A 23 4.73 11.45 23.28
C LYS A 23 5.18 11.58 21.82
N VAL A 24 4.25 11.79 20.87
CA VAL A 24 4.57 11.99 19.44
C VAL A 24 5.36 13.28 19.27
N THR A 25 4.89 14.40 19.84
CA THR A 25 5.56 15.70 19.74
C THR A 25 6.96 15.65 20.34
N SER A 26 7.15 14.96 21.47
CA SER A 26 8.47 14.79 22.10
C SER A 26 9.42 13.94 21.22
N ALA A 27 8.93 12.81 20.67
CA ALA A 27 9.73 11.93 19.82
C ALA A 27 10.18 12.65 18.53
N VAL A 28 9.24 13.34 17.90
CA VAL A 28 9.50 14.04 16.64
C VAL A 28 10.24 15.36 16.87
N GLY A 29 9.95 16.11 17.94
CA GLY A 29 10.70 17.29 18.34
C GLY A 29 12.14 16.95 18.68
N GLY A 30 12.39 15.80 19.32
CA GLY A 30 13.70 15.26 19.56
C GLY A 30 14.48 14.92 18.29
N LEU A 31 13.78 14.38 17.27
CA LEU A 31 14.38 14.14 15.95
C LEU A 31 14.79 15.44 15.28
N ALA A 32 13.88 16.41 15.22
CA ALA A 32 14.13 17.72 14.59
C ALA A 32 15.30 18.46 15.29
N ALA A 33 15.34 18.45 16.63
CA ALA A 33 16.41 19.08 17.40
C ALA A 33 17.77 18.41 17.16
N LYS A 34 17.81 17.08 17.06
CA LYS A 34 19.06 16.33 16.77
C LYS A 34 19.56 16.59 15.36
N LEU A 35 18.67 16.52 14.34
CA LEU A 35 19.04 16.83 12.95
C LEU A 35 19.55 18.29 12.81
N ALA A 36 18.93 19.23 13.50
CA ALA A 36 19.41 20.61 13.55
C ALA A 36 20.79 20.70 14.25
N GLY A 37 21.00 19.96 15.33
CA GLY A 37 22.29 19.89 16.03
C GLY A 37 23.41 19.31 15.15
N GLU A 38 23.11 18.30 14.31
CA GLU A 38 24.07 17.76 13.33
C GLU A 38 24.49 18.85 12.32
N LYS A 39 23.52 19.58 11.75
CA LYS A 39 23.80 20.58 10.71
C LYS A 39 24.46 21.85 11.22
N TYR A 40 23.96 22.41 12.33
CA TYR A 40 24.40 23.71 12.80
C TYR A 40 25.50 23.66 13.85
N LEU A 41 25.64 22.52 14.56
CA LEU A 41 26.59 22.37 15.66
C LEU A 41 27.64 21.27 15.40
N GLY A 42 27.59 20.59 14.23
CA GLY A 42 28.52 19.52 13.87
C GLY A 42 28.48 18.28 14.78
N LEU A 43 27.38 18.08 15.51
CA LEU A 43 27.20 16.94 16.42
C LEU A 43 27.04 15.67 15.60
N LYS A 44 27.90 14.66 15.83
CA LYS A 44 27.72 13.33 15.22
C LYS A 44 26.56 12.62 15.87
N ILE A 45 25.54 12.28 15.07
CA ILE A 45 24.38 11.52 15.52
C ILE A 45 24.55 10.07 15.06
N ASP A 46 24.37 9.13 15.99
CA ASP A 46 24.14 7.73 15.66
C ASP A 46 22.70 7.58 15.14
N LYS A 47 22.55 7.70 13.81
CA LYS A 47 21.25 7.66 13.13
C LYS A 47 20.53 6.34 13.30
N GLU A 48 21.26 5.22 13.32
CA GLU A 48 20.68 3.89 13.50
C GLU A 48 20.06 3.71 14.89
N ASN A 49 20.81 4.06 15.93
CA ASN A 49 20.29 3.97 17.30
C ASN A 49 19.12 4.91 17.54
N HIS A 50 19.19 6.12 16.96
CA HIS A 50 18.11 7.08 17.08
C HIS A 50 16.84 6.65 16.31
N ALA A 51 16.98 6.04 15.14
CA ALA A 51 15.89 5.48 14.37
C ALA A 51 15.19 4.33 15.13
N LYS A 52 15.96 3.45 15.81
CA LYS A 52 15.41 2.43 16.70
C LYS A 52 14.63 3.00 17.87
N GLN A 53 15.16 4.04 18.54
CA GLN A 53 14.45 4.74 19.62
C GLN A 53 13.16 5.39 19.13
N LEU A 54 13.16 5.96 17.93
CA LEU A 54 11.95 6.52 17.30
C LEU A 54 10.91 5.42 17.06
N ARG A 55 11.31 4.29 16.48
CA ARG A 55 10.41 3.12 16.27
C ARG A 55 9.81 2.65 17.59
N GLU A 56 10.62 2.45 18.63
CA GLU A 56 10.16 2.02 19.95
C GLU A 56 9.16 3.03 20.55
N SER A 57 9.44 4.31 20.39
CA SER A 57 8.55 5.39 20.85
C SER A 57 7.22 5.40 20.11
N LEU A 58 7.22 5.14 18.80
CA LEU A 58 6.03 5.10 17.95
C LEU A 58 5.29 3.75 18.04
N GLY A 59 5.98 2.64 18.21
CA GLY A 59 5.42 1.28 18.21
C GLY A 59 4.38 1.00 19.31
N GLY A 60 4.36 1.80 20.39
CA GLY A 60 3.31 1.74 21.41
C GLY A 60 2.12 2.67 21.16
N ILE A 61 2.11 3.39 20.04
CA ILE A 61 1.07 4.38 19.72
C ILE A 61 0.12 3.77 18.68
N LYS A 62 -1.15 3.62 19.03
CA LYS A 62 -2.18 3.17 18.09
C LYS A 62 -2.62 4.32 17.19
N GLY A 63 -2.92 4.00 15.93
CA GLY A 63 -3.65 4.93 15.06
C GLY A 63 -2.81 5.46 13.88
N PRO A 64 -3.23 6.58 13.30
CA PRO A 64 -2.76 7.06 11.99
C PRO A 64 -1.25 7.30 11.90
N ILE A 65 -0.60 7.72 12.98
CA ILE A 65 0.85 8.00 12.98
C ILE A 65 1.69 6.78 12.56
N MET A 66 1.26 5.57 12.91
CA MET A 66 1.93 4.34 12.45
C MET A 66 1.79 4.15 10.95
N LYS A 67 0.60 4.40 10.41
CA LYS A 67 0.35 4.33 8.96
C LYS A 67 1.12 5.43 8.22
N ILE A 68 1.15 6.64 8.78
CA ILE A 68 1.98 7.74 8.28
C ILE A 68 3.45 7.31 8.20
N ALA A 69 3.97 6.74 9.27
CA ALA A 69 5.35 6.26 9.32
C ALA A 69 5.63 5.17 8.27
N GLN A 70 4.71 4.22 8.10
CA GLN A 70 4.80 3.20 7.06
C GLN A 70 4.79 3.79 5.65
N ILE A 71 3.88 4.73 5.36
CA ILE A 71 3.82 5.38 4.04
C ILE A 71 5.09 6.19 3.81
N LEU A 72 5.57 6.96 4.80
CA LEU A 72 6.82 7.73 4.69
C LEU A 72 8.03 6.84 4.41
N SER A 73 8.09 5.64 5.01
CA SER A 73 9.18 4.69 4.74
C SER A 73 9.23 4.19 3.29
N THR A 74 8.12 4.35 2.54
CA THR A 74 8.01 3.91 1.15
C THR A 74 8.19 5.03 0.13
N ILE A 75 8.23 6.29 0.58
CA ILE A 75 8.47 7.45 -0.29
C ILE A 75 9.98 7.70 -0.33
N PRO A 76 10.62 7.62 -1.52
CA PRO A 76 12.05 7.91 -1.65
C PRO A 76 12.40 9.28 -1.09
N ASP A 77 13.48 9.32 -0.32
CA ASP A 77 14.05 10.55 0.29
C ASP A 77 13.10 11.37 1.21
N ALA A 78 11.91 10.85 1.53
CA ALA A 78 11.01 11.50 2.50
C ALA A 78 11.62 11.56 3.91
N VAL A 79 12.43 10.58 4.26
CA VAL A 79 13.21 10.52 5.51
C VAL A 79 14.56 9.83 5.25
N PRO A 80 15.61 10.11 6.05
CA PRO A 80 16.89 9.39 5.92
C PRO A 80 16.71 7.86 5.99
N LYS A 81 17.56 7.11 5.27
CA LYS A 81 17.42 5.66 5.06
C LYS A 81 17.31 4.84 6.36
N GLU A 82 18.07 5.23 7.38
CA GLU A 82 18.08 4.58 8.69
C GLU A 82 16.69 4.66 9.34
N TYR A 83 16.03 5.80 9.18
CA TYR A 83 14.67 6.02 9.68
C TYR A 83 13.62 5.30 8.83
N ALA A 84 13.77 5.34 7.50
CA ALA A 84 12.86 4.61 6.60
C ALA A 84 12.83 3.11 6.92
N ASN A 85 14.00 2.49 7.14
CA ASN A 85 14.11 1.08 7.49
C ASN A 85 13.40 0.76 8.82
N GLU A 86 13.64 1.55 9.86
CA GLU A 86 13.04 1.32 11.17
C GLU A 86 11.52 1.62 11.16
N LEU A 87 11.07 2.64 10.42
CA LEU A 87 9.65 2.96 10.26
C LEU A 87 8.90 1.89 9.46
N ALA A 88 9.54 1.25 8.49
CA ALA A 88 8.96 0.13 7.76
C ALA A 88 8.63 -1.08 8.68
N HIS A 89 9.38 -1.23 9.78
CA HIS A 89 9.13 -2.26 10.79
C HIS A 89 8.00 -1.91 11.78
N LEU A 90 7.40 -0.73 11.70
CA LEU A 90 6.19 -0.41 12.45
C LEU A 90 5.00 -1.18 11.88
N GLN A 91 4.95 -2.47 12.19
CA GLN A 91 3.83 -3.32 11.80
C GLN A 91 2.64 -3.14 12.74
N ALA A 92 1.47 -3.55 12.25
CA ALA A 92 0.17 -3.38 12.88
C ALA A 92 -0.09 -4.27 14.11
N ASP A 93 0.89 -4.47 14.97
CA ASP A 93 0.75 -5.19 16.25
C ASP A 93 0.11 -4.32 17.35
N ALA A 94 -0.69 -3.33 16.96
CA ALA A 94 -1.46 -2.58 17.93
C ALA A 94 -2.47 -3.51 18.62
N PRO A 95 -2.45 -3.63 19.97
CA PRO A 95 -3.38 -4.50 20.66
C PRO A 95 -4.81 -4.11 20.32
N SER A 96 -5.69 -5.11 20.08
CA SER A 96 -7.09 -4.89 19.73
C SER A 96 -7.81 -4.07 20.80
N MET A 97 -8.80 -3.28 20.39
CA MET A 97 -9.72 -2.63 21.33
C MET A 97 -10.68 -3.67 21.90
N GLY A 98 -11.00 -3.53 23.21
CA GLY A 98 -11.82 -4.47 23.95
C GLY A 98 -13.28 -4.54 23.48
N TRP A 99 -13.99 -5.55 23.96
CA TRP A 99 -15.37 -5.86 23.58
C TRP A 99 -16.38 -4.73 23.78
N LEU A 100 -16.17 -3.83 24.76
CA LEU A 100 -17.03 -2.66 24.95
C LEU A 100 -16.98 -1.71 23.74
N PHE A 101 -15.80 -1.49 23.18
CA PHE A 101 -15.67 -0.73 21.95
C PHE A 101 -16.42 -1.39 20.80
N VAL A 102 -16.25 -2.71 20.61
CA VAL A 102 -16.91 -3.46 19.53
C VAL A 102 -18.43 -3.29 19.63
N LYS A 103 -19.00 -3.50 20.82
CA LYS A 103 -20.45 -3.32 21.03
C LYS A 103 -20.94 -1.91 20.70
N ARG A 104 -20.19 -0.88 21.11
CA ARG A 104 -20.54 0.52 20.80
C ARG A 104 -20.48 0.79 19.30
N ARG A 105 -19.41 0.33 18.61
CA ARG A 105 -19.29 0.50 17.17
C ARG A 105 -20.41 -0.23 16.43
N MET A 106 -20.65 -1.49 16.72
CA MET A 106 -21.70 -2.28 16.08
C MET A 106 -23.08 -1.68 16.28
N ARG A 107 -23.38 -1.19 17.49
CA ARG A 107 -24.63 -0.48 17.80
C ARG A 107 -24.76 0.82 17.00
N ALA A 108 -23.70 1.59 16.89
CA ALA A 108 -23.70 2.83 16.13
C ALA A 108 -23.91 2.62 14.62
N GLU A 109 -23.37 1.51 14.07
CA GLU A 109 -23.40 1.24 12.64
C GLU A 109 -24.64 0.42 12.21
N LEU A 110 -25.11 -0.52 13.03
CA LEU A 110 -26.19 -1.45 12.67
C LEU A 110 -27.45 -1.34 13.54
N GLY A 111 -27.45 -0.44 14.53
CA GLY A 111 -28.57 -0.27 15.47
C GLY A 111 -28.47 -1.10 16.74
N GLU A 112 -29.39 -0.87 17.68
CA GLU A 112 -29.42 -1.53 18.98
C GLU A 112 -29.53 -3.05 18.88
N ASP A 113 -30.23 -3.54 17.89
CA ASP A 113 -30.50 -4.95 17.60
C ASP A 113 -29.41 -5.64 16.77
N TRP A 114 -28.25 -5.00 16.60
CA TRP A 114 -27.19 -5.50 15.73
C TRP A 114 -26.81 -6.97 15.98
N ALA A 115 -26.85 -7.42 17.25
CA ALA A 115 -26.48 -8.78 17.61
C ALA A 115 -27.42 -9.84 17.02
N SER A 116 -28.70 -9.51 16.81
CA SER A 116 -29.69 -10.40 16.20
C SER A 116 -29.45 -10.66 14.71
N LYS A 117 -28.61 -9.85 14.07
CA LYS A 117 -28.23 -10.00 12.65
C LYS A 117 -27.16 -11.09 12.43
N PHE A 118 -26.56 -11.59 13.52
CA PHE A 118 -25.51 -12.62 13.51
C PHE A 118 -25.93 -13.82 14.35
N LYS A 119 -25.62 -15.01 13.86
CA LYS A 119 -25.74 -16.25 14.63
C LYS A 119 -24.63 -16.33 15.69
N ASN A 120 -23.41 -15.91 15.30
CA ASN A 120 -22.24 -15.81 16.17
C ASN A 120 -21.41 -14.59 15.80
N PHE A 121 -20.77 -13.96 16.78
CA PHE A 121 -19.86 -12.85 16.58
C PHE A 121 -18.70 -12.98 17.59
N ASP A 122 -17.47 -13.15 17.10
CA ASP A 122 -16.29 -13.36 17.93
C ASP A 122 -15.97 -12.10 18.75
N LYS A 123 -15.84 -12.27 20.06
CA LYS A 123 -15.57 -11.15 20.98
C LYS A 123 -14.15 -10.62 20.88
N GLN A 124 -13.22 -11.50 20.50
CA GLN A 124 -11.82 -11.13 20.28
C GLN A 124 -11.60 -10.80 18.81
N ALA A 125 -10.76 -9.80 18.53
CA ALA A 125 -10.36 -9.49 17.18
C ALA A 125 -9.49 -10.62 16.61
N SER A 126 -9.79 -11.01 15.38
CA SER A 126 -9.06 -12.06 14.66
C SER A 126 -7.83 -11.50 13.94
N ALA A 127 -7.85 -10.19 13.60
CA ALA A 127 -6.73 -9.48 13.01
C ALA A 127 -6.79 -7.99 13.35
N ALA A 128 -5.63 -7.35 13.36
CA ALA A 128 -5.52 -5.90 13.35
C ALA A 128 -5.63 -5.38 11.90
N ALA A 129 -6.23 -4.20 11.74
CA ALA A 129 -6.16 -3.41 10.51
C ALA A 129 -5.48 -2.08 10.84
N SER A 130 -4.98 -1.35 9.83
CA SER A 130 -4.23 -0.10 10.04
C SER A 130 -4.99 0.92 10.89
N LEU A 131 -6.27 1.13 10.60
CA LEU A 131 -7.15 2.07 11.30
C LEU A 131 -8.37 1.38 11.95
N GLY A 132 -8.28 0.07 12.20
CA GLY A 132 -9.38 -0.72 12.71
C GLY A 132 -8.97 -2.11 13.19
N GLN A 133 -9.95 -2.98 13.33
CA GLN A 133 -9.75 -4.39 13.65
C GLN A 133 -10.79 -5.26 12.96
N VAL A 134 -10.47 -6.53 12.73
CA VAL A 134 -11.34 -7.50 12.08
C VAL A 134 -11.85 -8.51 13.10
N HIS A 135 -13.14 -8.78 13.08
CA HIS A 135 -13.78 -9.85 13.84
C HIS A 135 -14.40 -10.87 12.90
N PHE A 136 -14.30 -12.13 13.26
CA PHE A 136 -15.03 -13.16 12.57
C PHE A 136 -16.44 -13.29 13.14
N ALA A 137 -17.37 -13.65 12.26
CA ALA A 137 -18.77 -13.81 12.61
C ALA A 137 -19.41 -14.90 11.73
N GLU A 138 -20.63 -15.29 12.10
CA GLU A 138 -21.51 -16.10 11.25
C GLU A 138 -22.85 -15.38 11.09
N ASP A 139 -23.38 -15.33 9.87
CA ASP A 139 -24.74 -14.85 9.63
C ASP A 139 -25.80 -15.89 10.10
N LEU A 140 -27.05 -15.52 10.01
CA LEU A 140 -28.16 -16.40 10.40
C LEU A 140 -28.28 -17.67 9.55
N LYS A 141 -27.61 -17.71 8.38
CA LYS A 141 -27.52 -18.89 7.50
C LYS A 141 -26.25 -19.70 7.72
N SER A 142 -25.46 -19.37 8.74
CA SER A 142 -24.16 -19.99 9.06
C SER A 142 -23.07 -19.73 8.02
N ASN A 143 -23.20 -18.71 7.17
CA ASN A 143 -22.10 -18.26 6.33
C ASN A 143 -21.04 -17.58 7.19
N LYS A 144 -19.77 -17.93 6.96
CA LYS A 144 -18.63 -17.33 7.66
C LYS A 144 -18.38 -15.92 7.15
N LEU A 145 -18.27 -14.95 8.05
CA LEU A 145 -18.07 -13.54 7.77
C LEU A 145 -16.79 -13.00 8.41
N ALA A 146 -16.26 -11.94 7.81
CA ALA A 146 -15.23 -11.07 8.37
C ALA A 146 -15.80 -9.64 8.45
N CYS A 147 -15.77 -9.06 9.65
CA CYS A 147 -16.27 -7.72 9.93
C CYS A 147 -15.09 -6.80 10.27
N LYS A 148 -14.73 -5.87 9.38
CA LYS A 148 -13.68 -4.87 9.57
C LYS A 148 -14.31 -3.64 10.22
N LEU A 149 -13.91 -3.32 11.47
CA LEU A 149 -14.45 -2.23 12.26
C LEU A 149 -13.40 -1.12 12.41
N GLN A 150 -13.78 0.10 12.05
CA GLN A 150 -12.91 1.26 12.21
C GLN A 150 -12.84 1.67 13.69
N TYR A 151 -11.66 2.05 14.18
CA TYR A 151 -11.49 2.62 15.51
C TYR A 151 -12.26 3.94 15.68
N PRO A 152 -12.66 4.32 16.93
CA PRO A 152 -13.36 5.57 17.17
C PRO A 152 -12.47 6.76 16.82
N ASP A 153 -13.12 7.86 16.43
CA ASP A 153 -12.50 9.17 16.19
C ASP A 153 -11.29 9.18 15.23
N MET A 154 -11.18 8.17 14.37
CA MET A 154 -10.03 8.08 13.44
C MET A 154 -9.92 9.27 12.51
N SER A 155 -11.03 9.82 12.03
CA SER A 155 -11.01 11.01 11.17
C SER A 155 -10.34 12.21 11.87
N SER A 156 -10.74 12.48 13.12
CA SER A 156 -10.11 13.55 13.92
C SER A 156 -8.64 13.23 14.25
N ALA A 157 -8.33 11.97 14.53
CA ALA A 157 -6.97 11.55 14.83
C ALA A 157 -6.06 11.69 13.60
N VAL A 158 -6.52 11.26 12.42
CA VAL A 158 -5.81 11.43 11.14
C VAL A 158 -5.54 12.91 10.86
N GLN A 159 -6.57 13.75 10.97
CA GLN A 159 -6.39 15.19 10.73
C GLN A 159 -5.39 15.83 11.68
N ALA A 160 -5.42 15.46 12.95
CA ALA A 160 -4.49 16.00 13.93
C ALA A 160 -3.05 15.51 13.69
N ASP A 161 -2.86 14.23 13.36
CA ASP A 161 -1.54 13.68 13.05
C ASP A 161 -0.98 14.30 11.74
N LEU A 162 -1.82 14.53 10.71
CA LEU A 162 -1.44 15.23 9.49
C LEU A 162 -1.04 16.69 9.73
N ASN A 163 -1.74 17.41 10.60
CA ASN A 163 -1.38 18.78 10.95
C ASN A 163 -0.02 18.83 11.68
N GLN A 164 0.26 17.86 12.55
CA GLN A 164 1.57 17.75 13.20
C GLN A 164 2.67 17.45 12.18
N LEU A 165 2.40 16.54 11.23
CA LEU A 165 3.34 16.21 10.17
C LEU A 165 3.64 17.43 9.29
N LYS A 166 2.63 18.25 8.96
CA LYS A 166 2.81 19.49 8.21
C LYS A 166 3.76 20.46 8.92
N LEU A 167 3.64 20.57 10.24
CA LEU A 167 4.56 21.40 11.03
C LEU A 167 5.99 20.85 10.96
N ILE A 168 6.17 19.54 11.08
CA ILE A 168 7.48 18.89 10.98
C ILE A 168 8.09 19.14 9.60
N PHE A 169 7.31 18.94 8.55
CA PHE A 169 7.74 19.18 7.18
C PHE A 169 8.16 20.65 6.94
N SER A 170 7.43 21.61 7.50
CA SER A 170 7.79 23.03 7.39
C SER A 170 9.14 23.36 8.06
N ILE A 171 9.49 22.65 9.12
CA ILE A 171 10.81 22.77 9.77
C ILE A 171 11.87 22.10 8.90
N TYR A 172 11.58 20.93 8.34
CA TYR A 172 12.49 20.17 7.48
C TYR A 172 12.81 20.92 6.17
N GLU A 173 11.83 21.55 5.51
CA GLU A 173 12.03 22.36 4.30
C GLU A 173 12.99 23.54 4.51
N ARG A 174 12.98 24.14 5.71
CA ARG A 174 13.95 25.19 6.06
C ARG A 174 15.37 24.63 6.19
N TYR A 175 15.46 23.32 6.45
CA TYR A 175 16.73 22.61 6.62
C TYR A 175 17.28 22.05 5.32
N ASP A 176 16.42 21.47 4.47
CA ASP A 176 16.75 20.91 3.17
C ASP A 176 15.68 21.27 2.15
N SER A 177 16.00 22.26 1.29
CA SER A 177 15.08 22.75 0.25
C SER A 177 14.99 21.83 -0.98
N ALA A 178 15.74 20.73 -1.00
CA ALA A 178 15.75 19.80 -2.13
C ALA A 178 14.48 18.90 -2.22
N ILE A 179 13.70 18.84 -1.14
CA ILE A 179 12.51 17.96 -1.05
C ILE A 179 11.25 18.81 -0.93
N SER A 180 10.29 18.60 -1.86
CA SER A 180 8.95 19.20 -1.78
C SER A 180 8.08 18.42 -0.81
N THR A 181 8.03 18.82 0.45
CA THR A 181 7.24 18.15 1.47
C THR A 181 5.74 18.36 1.31
N ASN A 182 5.31 19.42 0.61
CA ASN A 182 3.89 19.66 0.33
C ASN A 182 3.26 18.54 -0.50
N ALA A 183 3.95 18.06 -1.52
CA ALA A 183 3.46 16.95 -2.35
C ALA A 183 3.35 15.65 -1.52
N ILE A 184 4.33 15.38 -0.67
CA ILE A 184 4.33 14.23 0.24
C ILE A 184 3.16 14.33 1.24
N HIS A 185 2.97 15.52 1.83
CA HIS A 185 1.87 15.74 2.77
C HIS A 185 0.50 15.55 2.11
N GLN A 186 0.32 16.05 0.89
CA GLN A 186 -0.92 15.89 0.14
C GLN A 186 -1.19 14.40 -0.15
N GLU A 187 -0.19 13.67 -0.65
CA GLU A 187 -0.29 12.23 -0.91
C GLU A 187 -0.70 11.45 0.35
N LEU A 188 -0.03 11.73 1.48
CA LEU A 188 -0.35 11.09 2.77
C LEU A 188 -1.77 11.40 3.22
N SER A 189 -2.19 12.67 3.07
CA SER A 189 -3.54 13.10 3.46
C SER A 189 -4.61 12.38 2.66
N GLU A 190 -4.46 12.33 1.35
CA GLU A 190 -5.41 11.64 0.46
C GLU A 190 -5.50 10.15 0.80
N ARG A 191 -4.37 9.45 0.96
CA ARG A 191 -4.36 8.02 1.29
C ARG A 191 -5.00 7.70 2.63
N LEU A 192 -4.69 8.49 3.66
CA LEU A 192 -5.26 8.25 4.98
C LEU A 192 -6.77 8.54 5.02
N MET A 193 -7.23 9.54 4.27
CA MET A 193 -8.65 9.82 4.16
C MET A 193 -9.39 8.74 3.38
N GLU A 194 -8.79 8.19 2.32
CA GLU A 194 -9.34 7.03 1.58
C GLU A 194 -9.52 5.80 2.50
N GLU A 195 -8.52 5.49 3.35
CA GLU A 195 -8.59 4.36 4.28
C GLU A 195 -9.68 4.53 5.37
N LEU A 196 -10.22 5.73 5.55
CA LEU A 196 -11.32 5.98 6.48
C LEU A 196 -12.70 5.71 5.86
N ASP A 197 -12.81 5.57 4.54
CA ASP A 197 -14.09 5.36 3.85
C ASP A 197 -14.29 3.90 3.44
N TYR A 198 -14.87 3.11 4.33
CA TYR A 198 -15.18 1.71 4.03
C TYR A 198 -16.29 1.53 2.96
N SER A 199 -17.08 2.57 2.67
CA SER A 199 -18.01 2.53 1.53
C SER A 199 -17.24 2.62 0.20
N HIS A 200 -16.15 3.38 0.17
CA HIS A 200 -15.23 3.41 -0.97
C HIS A 200 -14.49 2.09 -1.12
N GLU A 201 -13.96 1.52 -0.03
CA GLU A 201 -13.31 0.20 -0.03
C GLU A 201 -14.25 -0.91 -0.53
N LEU A 202 -15.55 -0.85 -0.16
CA LEU A 202 -16.57 -1.77 -0.66
C LEU A 202 -16.76 -1.65 -2.19
N LYS A 203 -16.75 -0.44 -2.73
CA LYS A 203 -16.82 -0.23 -4.19
C LYS A 203 -15.58 -0.79 -4.89
N ASN A 204 -14.41 -0.57 -4.33
CA ASN A 204 -13.14 -1.12 -4.82
C ASN A 204 -13.12 -2.65 -4.80
N LEU A 205 -13.64 -3.26 -3.74
CA LEU A 205 -13.80 -4.72 -3.66
C LEU A 205 -14.71 -5.23 -4.79
N ASN A 206 -15.85 -4.58 -5.03
CA ASN A 206 -16.73 -4.95 -6.14
C ASN A 206 -16.05 -4.75 -7.49
N LEU A 207 -15.25 -3.69 -7.66
CA LEU A 207 -14.47 -3.42 -8.85
C LEU A 207 -13.51 -4.59 -9.16
N TYR A 208 -12.74 -5.03 -8.17
CA TYR A 208 -11.82 -6.16 -8.32
C TYR A 208 -12.54 -7.47 -8.59
N ARG A 209 -13.70 -7.70 -7.98
CA ARG A 209 -14.55 -8.87 -8.26
C ARG A 209 -15.02 -8.92 -9.71
N GLU A 210 -15.37 -7.78 -10.30
CA GLU A 210 -15.75 -7.70 -11.71
C GLU A 210 -14.57 -7.95 -12.64
N MET A 211 -13.42 -7.32 -12.38
CA MET A 211 -12.23 -7.45 -13.23
C MET A 211 -11.66 -8.87 -13.23
N LEU A 212 -11.66 -9.52 -12.07
CA LEU A 212 -11.02 -10.82 -11.87
C LEU A 212 -12.01 -12.01 -11.86
N SER A 213 -13.27 -11.79 -12.23
CA SER A 213 -14.34 -12.80 -12.19
C SER A 213 -14.10 -14.05 -13.04
N LYS A 214 -13.16 -14.00 -13.98
CA LYS A 214 -12.81 -15.12 -14.89
C LYS A 214 -11.67 -16.00 -14.39
N PHE A 215 -11.06 -15.63 -13.26
CA PHE A 215 -9.86 -16.29 -12.75
C PHE A 215 -10.17 -17.04 -11.45
N ASP A 216 -10.43 -18.35 -11.57
CA ASP A 216 -10.74 -19.21 -10.41
C ASP A 216 -9.57 -19.32 -9.42
N GLU A 217 -8.35 -19.07 -9.90
CA GLU A 217 -7.14 -19.03 -9.09
C GLU A 217 -7.07 -17.80 -8.17
N ILE A 218 -7.92 -16.77 -8.38
CA ILE A 218 -7.95 -15.56 -7.58
C ILE A 218 -9.29 -15.44 -6.87
N THR A 219 -9.29 -15.50 -5.55
CA THR A 219 -10.52 -15.41 -4.76
C THR A 219 -10.63 -14.04 -4.08
N LEU A 220 -11.80 -13.48 -4.13
CA LEU A 220 -12.14 -12.21 -3.48
C LEU A 220 -13.35 -12.40 -2.56
N PRO A 221 -13.37 -11.77 -1.38
CA PRO A 221 -14.54 -11.83 -0.52
C PRO A 221 -15.76 -11.22 -1.19
N GLN A 222 -16.93 -11.66 -0.82
CA GLN A 222 -18.18 -11.05 -1.24
C GLN A 222 -18.61 -10.03 -0.18
N PRO A 223 -18.82 -8.75 -0.53
CA PRO A 223 -19.29 -7.76 0.42
C PRO A 223 -20.75 -8.01 0.79
N ILE A 224 -21.08 -7.82 2.06
CA ILE A 224 -22.45 -7.95 2.61
C ILE A 224 -22.98 -6.54 2.84
N LYS A 225 -23.58 -5.97 1.82
CA LYS A 225 -23.97 -4.54 1.76
C LYS A 225 -24.89 -4.13 2.92
N ASN A 226 -25.86 -4.95 3.28
CA ASN A 226 -26.80 -4.68 4.38
C ASN A 226 -26.18 -4.77 5.78
N LEU A 227 -24.96 -5.26 5.91
CA LEU A 227 -24.15 -5.31 7.12
C LEU A 227 -22.89 -4.43 7.01
N SER A 228 -22.86 -3.49 6.08
CA SER A 228 -21.73 -2.59 5.83
C SER A 228 -22.18 -1.12 5.85
N THR A 229 -21.30 -0.26 6.36
CA THR A 229 -21.46 1.20 6.45
C THR A 229 -20.13 1.89 6.16
N ASN A 230 -20.05 3.21 6.32
CA ASN A 230 -18.78 3.95 6.15
C ASN A 230 -17.69 3.54 7.14
N LYS A 231 -18.04 2.87 8.26
CA LYS A 231 -17.10 2.52 9.35
C LYS A 231 -17.13 1.03 9.73
N LEU A 232 -17.91 0.26 9.01
CA LEU A 232 -18.03 -1.19 9.16
C LEU A 232 -18.09 -1.81 7.76
N LEU A 233 -17.09 -2.61 7.39
CA LEU A 233 -17.11 -3.41 6.17
C LEU A 233 -17.28 -4.87 6.54
N THR A 234 -18.40 -5.44 6.15
CA THR A 234 -18.70 -6.87 6.34
C THR A 234 -18.61 -7.59 5.00
N MET A 235 -17.90 -8.71 4.99
CA MET A 235 -17.68 -9.52 3.79
C MET A 235 -17.59 -11.00 4.16
N THR A 236 -17.69 -11.89 3.17
CA THR A 236 -17.47 -13.33 3.40
C THR A 236 -16.04 -13.57 3.86
N ARG A 237 -15.86 -14.44 4.86
CA ARG A 237 -14.54 -14.86 5.30
C ARG A 237 -13.96 -15.83 4.28
N ILE A 238 -12.72 -15.59 3.87
CA ILE A 238 -11.94 -16.47 3.01
C ILE A 238 -10.85 -17.12 3.87
N GLU A 239 -10.62 -18.40 3.66
CA GLU A 239 -9.58 -19.17 4.35
C GLU A 239 -8.31 -19.28 3.49
N GLY A 240 -7.16 -19.11 4.10
CA GLY A 240 -5.85 -19.21 3.48
C GLY A 240 -4.75 -19.03 4.52
N GLN A 241 -3.54 -19.42 4.16
CA GLN A 241 -2.34 -19.24 5.01
C GLN A 241 -1.56 -18.00 4.60
N LYS A 242 -0.69 -17.52 5.47
CA LYS A 242 0.20 -16.39 5.15
C LYS A 242 1.18 -16.81 4.05
N VAL A 243 1.57 -15.84 3.21
CA VAL A 243 2.51 -16.09 2.11
C VAL A 243 3.83 -16.69 2.59
N MET A 244 4.41 -16.13 3.66
CA MET A 244 5.69 -16.63 4.18
C MET A 244 5.58 -18.02 4.77
N ASP A 245 4.44 -18.36 5.38
CA ASP A 245 4.19 -19.71 5.89
C ASP A 245 4.09 -20.70 4.69
N PHE A 246 3.35 -20.34 3.64
CA PHE A 246 3.28 -21.13 2.42
C PHE A 246 4.66 -21.35 1.79
N ILE A 247 5.49 -20.32 1.70
CA ILE A 247 6.85 -20.40 1.14
C ILE A 247 7.74 -21.34 1.97
N SER A 248 7.63 -21.28 3.30
CA SER A 248 8.46 -22.10 4.21
C SER A 248 8.02 -23.56 4.28
N GLU A 249 6.72 -23.83 4.12
CA GLU A 249 6.13 -25.17 4.20
C GLU A 249 6.10 -25.89 2.86
N THR A 250 6.24 -25.17 1.74
CA THR A 250 6.16 -25.74 0.38
C THR A 250 7.56 -25.92 -0.19
N GLU A 251 7.97 -27.16 -0.42
CA GLU A 251 9.22 -27.49 -1.15
C GLU A 251 9.01 -27.54 -2.67
N ASP A 252 7.78 -27.80 -3.13
CA ASP A 252 7.42 -27.93 -4.54
C ASP A 252 7.58 -26.61 -5.30
N GLN A 253 8.58 -26.54 -6.18
CA GLN A 253 8.88 -25.36 -6.99
C GLN A 253 7.77 -25.06 -8.01
N GLU A 254 7.04 -26.05 -8.51
CA GLU A 254 5.93 -25.82 -9.44
C GLU A 254 4.77 -25.09 -8.76
N LEU A 255 4.47 -25.45 -7.50
CA LEU A 255 3.48 -24.71 -6.72
C LEU A 255 3.93 -23.28 -6.43
N LYS A 256 5.22 -23.04 -6.16
CA LYS A 256 5.77 -21.68 -6.00
C LYS A 256 5.68 -20.87 -7.29
N ASN A 257 5.99 -21.50 -8.43
CA ASN A 257 5.86 -20.86 -9.75
C ASN A 257 4.40 -20.55 -10.06
N LYS A 258 3.49 -21.49 -9.77
CA LYS A 258 2.04 -21.28 -9.92
C LYS A 258 1.54 -20.11 -9.07
N LEU A 259 1.98 -20.02 -7.80
CA LEU A 259 1.64 -18.89 -6.95
C LEU A 259 2.14 -17.57 -7.53
N ALA A 260 3.38 -17.52 -8.02
CA ALA A 260 3.93 -16.31 -8.62
C ALA A 260 3.14 -15.88 -9.87
N LEU A 261 2.72 -16.81 -10.73
CA LEU A 261 1.85 -16.53 -11.87
C LEU A 261 0.47 -16.03 -11.44
N ASN A 262 -0.13 -16.62 -10.42
CA ASN A 262 -1.43 -16.20 -9.91
C ASN A 262 -1.36 -14.80 -9.30
N MET A 263 -0.28 -14.49 -8.58
CA MET A 263 -0.03 -13.15 -8.08
C MET A 263 0.23 -12.15 -9.22
N PHE A 264 1.00 -12.52 -10.24
CA PHE A 264 1.20 -11.69 -11.42
C PHE A 264 -0.15 -11.32 -12.06
N LYS A 265 -1.01 -12.29 -12.29
CA LYS A 265 -2.37 -12.07 -12.82
C LYS A 265 -3.20 -11.17 -11.92
N ALA A 266 -3.19 -11.39 -10.60
CA ALA A 266 -3.99 -10.62 -9.65
C ALA A 266 -3.67 -9.11 -9.66
N TRP A 267 -2.43 -8.72 -9.99
CA TRP A 267 -1.98 -7.33 -10.07
C TRP A 267 -1.99 -6.77 -11.48
N TYR A 268 -1.48 -7.51 -12.46
CA TYR A 268 -1.22 -6.96 -13.78
C TYR A 268 -2.37 -7.11 -14.77
N VAL A 269 -3.29 -8.09 -14.58
CA VAL A 269 -4.53 -8.13 -15.40
C VAL A 269 -5.39 -6.88 -15.15
N PRO A 270 -5.68 -6.46 -13.90
CA PRO A 270 -6.38 -5.21 -13.67
C PRO A 270 -5.64 -4.00 -14.25
N PHE A 271 -4.31 -3.98 -14.21
CA PHE A 271 -3.51 -2.88 -14.73
C PHE A 271 -3.57 -2.79 -16.27
N TYR A 272 -3.23 -3.86 -16.97
CA TYR A 272 -3.14 -3.81 -18.44
C TYR A 272 -4.49 -3.87 -19.14
N GLU A 273 -5.52 -4.47 -18.52
CA GLU A 273 -6.85 -4.54 -19.12
C GLU A 273 -7.77 -3.37 -18.74
N TYR A 274 -7.55 -2.75 -17.57
CA TYR A 274 -8.46 -1.73 -17.02
C TYR A 274 -7.76 -0.46 -16.54
N GLY A 275 -6.43 -0.39 -16.57
CA GLY A 275 -5.68 0.74 -16.02
C GLY A 275 -5.82 0.87 -14.50
N ILE A 276 -6.01 -0.23 -13.78
CA ILE A 276 -6.28 -0.23 -12.34
C ILE A 276 -5.31 -1.15 -11.65
N ILE A 277 -4.66 -0.68 -10.56
CA ILE A 277 -3.73 -1.51 -9.81
C ILE A 277 -4.01 -1.46 -8.31
N HIS A 278 -3.74 -2.58 -7.63
CA HIS A 278 -3.65 -2.62 -6.17
C HIS A 278 -2.34 -1.98 -5.73
N GLY A 279 -2.41 -0.81 -5.12
CA GLY A 279 -1.25 0.01 -4.78
C GLY A 279 -0.52 -0.40 -3.50
N ASP A 280 -0.98 -1.44 -2.79
CA ASP A 280 -0.35 -1.92 -1.56
C ASP A 280 -0.05 -3.43 -1.61
N PRO A 281 1.11 -3.85 -2.16
CA PRO A 281 1.51 -5.26 -2.26
C PRO A 281 2.00 -5.84 -0.92
N HIS A 282 1.59 -5.28 0.21
CA HIS A 282 1.98 -5.77 1.53
C HIS A 282 1.46 -7.19 1.77
N LEU A 283 2.31 -8.07 2.31
CA LEU A 283 2.01 -9.50 2.50
C LEU A 283 0.77 -9.79 3.38
N GLY A 284 0.35 -8.84 4.20
CA GLY A 284 -0.85 -8.94 5.04
C GLY A 284 -2.17 -8.72 4.29
N ASN A 285 -2.12 -8.23 3.04
CA ASN A 285 -3.30 -7.90 2.25
C ASN A 285 -3.82 -9.08 1.41
N TYR A 286 -3.15 -10.23 1.49
CA TYR A 286 -3.56 -11.45 0.79
C TYR A 286 -3.14 -12.71 1.55
N SER A 287 -3.81 -13.81 1.26
CA SER A 287 -3.49 -15.14 1.79
C SER A 287 -3.50 -16.17 0.67
N ILE A 288 -2.89 -17.33 0.94
CA ILE A 288 -2.64 -18.34 -0.09
C ILE A 288 -3.44 -19.60 0.23
N ARG A 289 -4.13 -20.14 -0.76
CA ARG A 289 -4.79 -21.42 -0.69
C ARG A 289 -3.79 -22.58 -0.92
N LYS A 290 -4.16 -23.77 -0.50
CA LYS A 290 -3.32 -24.98 -0.67
C LYS A 290 -2.97 -25.31 -2.12
N ASP A 291 -3.81 -24.90 -3.08
CA ASP A 291 -3.63 -25.07 -4.51
C ASP A 291 -2.81 -23.96 -5.18
N ALA A 292 -2.14 -23.13 -4.38
CA ALA A 292 -1.43 -21.91 -4.78
C ALA A 292 -2.36 -20.81 -5.34
N GLY A 293 -3.66 -20.88 -5.08
CA GLY A 293 -4.59 -19.78 -5.37
C GLY A 293 -4.38 -18.61 -4.43
N VAL A 294 -4.66 -17.39 -4.91
CA VAL A 294 -4.47 -16.14 -4.19
C VAL A 294 -5.80 -15.59 -3.71
N ASN A 295 -5.90 -15.27 -2.43
CA ASN A 295 -7.02 -14.53 -1.85
C ASN A 295 -6.60 -13.08 -1.64
N LEU A 296 -7.28 -12.12 -2.24
CA LEU A 296 -7.10 -10.68 -1.95
C LEU A 296 -8.07 -10.27 -0.85
N LEU A 297 -7.58 -9.56 0.18
CA LEU A 297 -8.34 -9.31 1.43
C LEU A 297 -8.58 -7.83 1.74
N ASP A 298 -7.74 -6.90 1.22
CA ASP A 298 -7.84 -5.46 1.48
C ASP A 298 -7.97 -4.69 0.15
N PHE A 299 -8.81 -3.66 0.11
CA PHE A 299 -9.08 -2.87 -1.11
C PHE A 299 -9.04 -1.36 -0.82
N GLY A 300 -8.41 -0.97 0.29
CA GLY A 300 -8.26 0.43 0.69
C GLY A 300 -7.29 1.24 -0.19
N CYS A 301 -6.41 0.56 -0.94
CA CYS A 301 -5.38 1.23 -1.75
C CYS A 301 -5.47 0.82 -3.22
N ILE A 302 -6.53 1.23 -3.90
CA ILE A 302 -6.69 1.00 -5.34
C ILE A 302 -6.35 2.28 -6.10
N ARG A 303 -5.63 2.15 -7.22
CA ARG A 303 -5.25 3.27 -8.08
C ARG A 303 -5.76 3.07 -9.49
N ILE A 304 -6.37 4.14 -10.01
CA ILE A 304 -6.93 4.18 -11.36
C ILE A 304 -6.03 5.12 -12.17
N PHE A 305 -5.42 4.60 -13.21
CA PHE A 305 -4.57 5.34 -14.12
C PHE A 305 -5.33 5.73 -15.38
N LYS A 306 -4.92 6.84 -15.97
CA LYS A 306 -5.39 7.19 -17.31
C LYS A 306 -4.91 6.15 -18.33
N PRO A 307 -5.70 5.84 -19.38
CA PRO A 307 -5.28 4.90 -20.43
C PRO A 307 -3.93 5.24 -21.05
N GLU A 308 -3.66 6.53 -21.23
CA GLU A 308 -2.42 7.04 -21.81
C GLU A 308 -1.18 6.68 -20.94
N PHE A 309 -1.37 6.59 -19.62
CA PHE A 309 -0.30 6.16 -18.70
C PHE A 309 0.08 4.71 -18.95
N VAL A 310 -0.91 3.82 -19.11
CA VAL A 310 -0.67 2.39 -19.38
C VAL A 310 -0.03 2.19 -20.74
N THR A 311 -0.46 2.97 -21.74
CA THR A 311 0.20 3.01 -23.06
C THR A 311 1.68 3.36 -22.92
N GLY A 312 2.02 4.38 -22.13
CA GLY A 312 3.42 4.75 -21.86
C GLY A 312 4.22 3.63 -21.19
N VAL A 313 3.59 2.76 -20.36
CA VAL A 313 4.29 1.59 -19.78
C VAL A 313 4.68 0.57 -20.87
N ILE A 314 3.80 0.33 -21.83
CA ILE A 314 4.05 -0.58 -22.96
C ILE A 314 5.03 0.03 -23.94
N ASP A 315 4.84 1.33 -24.30
CA ASP A 315 5.75 2.07 -25.19
C ASP A 315 7.19 2.05 -24.65
N LEU A 316 7.37 2.23 -23.33
CA LEU A 316 8.70 2.18 -22.73
C LEU A 316 9.31 0.77 -22.79
N TYR A 317 8.51 -0.28 -22.59
CA TYR A 317 8.95 -1.65 -22.78
C TYR A 317 9.46 -1.86 -24.21
N GLU A 318 8.69 -1.45 -25.21
CA GLU A 318 9.06 -1.56 -26.64
C GLU A 318 10.29 -0.72 -26.96
N ALA A 319 10.38 0.50 -26.42
CA ALA A 319 11.53 1.37 -26.58
C ALA A 319 12.83 0.74 -26.06
N LEU A 320 12.75 0.04 -24.90
CA LEU A 320 13.92 -0.63 -24.32
C LEU A 320 14.29 -1.92 -25.07
N ARG A 321 13.29 -2.64 -25.61
CA ARG A 321 13.49 -3.84 -26.42
C ARG A 321 14.19 -3.51 -27.74
N ASP A 322 13.75 -2.44 -28.40
CA ASP A 322 14.15 -2.07 -29.76
C ASP A 322 15.22 -0.95 -29.78
N ASP A 323 15.73 -0.57 -28.59
CA ASP A 323 16.70 0.53 -28.37
C ASP A 323 16.28 1.86 -29.02
N ASN A 324 14.97 2.15 -28.97
CA ASN A 324 14.33 3.33 -29.57
C ASN A 324 14.20 4.48 -28.56
N ILE A 325 15.14 5.42 -28.61
CA ILE A 325 15.19 6.58 -27.70
C ILE A 325 13.98 7.51 -27.87
N GLU A 326 13.50 7.73 -29.09
CA GLU A 326 12.39 8.64 -29.38
C GLU A 326 11.08 8.10 -28.74
N LEU A 327 10.86 6.80 -28.84
CA LEU A 327 9.73 6.16 -28.19
C LEU A 327 9.85 6.20 -26.65
N ALA A 328 11.06 6.05 -26.10
CA ALA A 328 11.31 6.20 -24.67
C ALA A 328 10.98 7.62 -24.17
N ILE A 329 11.37 8.65 -24.93
CA ILE A 329 11.03 10.05 -24.62
C ILE A 329 9.50 10.21 -24.56
N SER A 330 8.80 9.77 -25.62
CA SER A 330 7.33 9.85 -25.69
C SER A 330 6.65 9.12 -24.51
N ALA A 331 7.17 7.95 -24.10
CA ALA A 331 6.66 7.22 -22.96
C ALA A 331 6.82 7.98 -21.63
N TYR A 332 7.99 8.60 -21.40
CA TYR A 332 8.21 9.42 -20.20
C TYR A 332 7.35 10.68 -20.18
N GLU A 333 7.15 11.33 -21.35
CA GLU A 333 6.25 12.49 -21.49
C GLU A 333 4.80 12.11 -21.15
N ARG A 334 4.31 10.95 -21.63
CA ARG A 334 2.97 10.41 -21.27
C ARG A 334 2.80 10.20 -19.77
N TRP A 335 3.88 9.88 -19.07
CA TRP A 335 3.87 9.77 -17.62
C TRP A 335 3.90 11.12 -16.89
N GLY A 336 4.17 12.21 -17.61
CA GLY A 336 4.22 13.55 -17.06
C GLY A 336 5.62 13.99 -16.61
N PHE A 337 6.69 13.35 -17.10
CA PHE A 337 8.03 13.91 -16.95
C PHE A 337 8.19 15.13 -17.85
N GLU A 338 8.80 16.17 -17.31
CA GLU A 338 9.05 17.44 -18.00
C GLU A 338 10.55 17.68 -18.18
N ASN A 339 10.89 18.54 -19.16
CA ASN A 339 12.28 18.97 -19.41
C ASN A 339 13.25 17.80 -19.68
N LEU A 340 12.78 16.78 -20.38
CA LEU A 340 13.58 15.63 -20.76
C LEU A 340 14.74 16.05 -21.67
N ASN A 341 15.96 15.76 -21.22
CA ASN A 341 17.16 15.86 -22.01
C ASN A 341 17.85 14.50 -22.09
N LYS A 342 18.88 14.40 -22.94
CA LYS A 342 19.57 13.14 -23.19
C LYS A 342 20.11 12.49 -21.90
N ASP A 343 20.74 13.28 -21.05
CA ASP A 343 21.35 12.79 -19.80
C ASP A 343 20.29 12.24 -18.84
N LEU A 344 19.15 12.96 -18.70
CA LEU A 344 18.04 12.53 -17.87
C LEU A 344 17.44 11.21 -18.38
N ILE A 345 17.24 11.09 -19.71
CA ILE A 345 16.69 9.87 -20.32
C ILE A 345 17.62 8.67 -20.09
N GLU A 346 18.93 8.86 -20.28
CA GLU A 346 19.91 7.80 -20.02
C GLU A 346 19.85 7.32 -18.56
N ILE A 347 19.69 8.24 -17.60
CA ILE A 347 19.56 7.91 -16.18
C ILE A 347 18.24 7.18 -15.89
N LEU A 348 17.11 7.67 -16.43
CA LEU A 348 15.81 7.03 -16.26
C LEU A 348 15.81 5.61 -16.86
N ASN A 349 16.47 5.43 -18.00
CA ASN A 349 16.61 4.13 -18.64
C ASN A 349 17.44 3.12 -17.84
N ILE A 350 18.34 3.55 -16.94
CA ILE A 350 19.01 2.63 -16.00
C ILE A 350 17.98 1.96 -15.09
N TRP A 351 17.03 2.74 -14.57
CA TRP A 351 15.97 2.21 -13.72
C TRP A 351 14.97 1.38 -14.51
N ALA A 352 14.53 1.87 -15.65
CA ALA A 352 13.60 1.16 -16.51
C ALA A 352 14.16 -0.19 -16.96
N LYS A 353 15.41 -0.25 -17.43
CA LYS A 353 16.08 -1.53 -17.78
C LYS A 353 16.12 -2.50 -16.61
N PHE A 354 16.32 -2.02 -15.39
CA PHE A 354 16.27 -2.88 -14.20
C PHE A 354 14.88 -3.51 -13.99
N ILE A 355 13.79 -2.73 -14.11
CA ILE A 355 12.42 -3.20 -13.93
C ILE A 355 11.99 -4.15 -15.07
N TYR A 356 12.29 -3.80 -16.31
CA TYR A 356 11.84 -4.54 -17.49
C TYR A 356 12.73 -5.71 -17.88
N GLN A 357 13.97 -5.82 -17.33
CA GLN A 357 14.92 -6.86 -17.73
C GLN A 357 14.33 -8.28 -17.78
N PRO A 358 13.51 -8.74 -16.79
CA PRO A 358 12.93 -10.08 -16.86
C PRO A 358 11.96 -10.27 -18.02
N LEU A 359 11.38 -9.19 -18.53
CA LEU A 359 10.40 -9.19 -19.62
C LEU A 359 11.05 -9.09 -21.01
N LEU A 360 12.34 -8.76 -21.09
CA LEU A 360 13.07 -8.56 -22.35
C LEU A 360 13.71 -9.84 -22.88
N GLU A 361 13.74 -10.93 -22.10
CA GLU A 361 14.43 -12.16 -22.47
C GLU A 361 13.48 -13.37 -22.52
N ASP A 362 13.27 -13.99 -23.70
CA ASP A 362 12.44 -15.19 -23.86
C ASP A 362 13.16 -16.43 -23.31
N ARG A 363 13.24 -16.50 -21.98
CA ARG A 363 13.78 -17.66 -21.25
C ARG A 363 13.16 -17.81 -19.86
N ILE A 364 13.19 -19.02 -19.34
CA ILE A 364 12.84 -19.28 -17.94
C ILE A 364 13.97 -18.72 -17.05
N ARG A 365 13.61 -17.89 -16.10
CA ARG A 365 14.56 -17.25 -15.17
C ARG A 365 13.87 -16.75 -13.89
N PRO A 366 14.61 -16.52 -12.80
CA PRO A 366 14.10 -15.77 -11.67
C PRO A 366 13.83 -14.30 -12.06
N ILE A 367 12.94 -13.63 -11.33
CA ILE A 367 12.64 -12.20 -11.56
C ILE A 367 13.88 -11.31 -11.40
N SER A 368 14.82 -11.73 -10.57
CA SER A 368 16.13 -11.09 -10.38
C SER A 368 17.17 -12.11 -9.95
N GLU A 369 18.40 -11.92 -10.41
CA GLU A 369 19.56 -12.69 -9.98
C GLU A 369 20.22 -12.11 -8.73
N MET A 370 19.74 -10.96 -8.22
CA MET A 370 20.25 -10.32 -7.01
C MET A 370 19.68 -10.98 -5.74
N PRO A 371 20.43 -10.96 -4.61
CA PRO A 371 19.90 -11.38 -3.32
C PRO A 371 18.67 -10.59 -2.90
N THR A 372 17.70 -11.25 -2.26
CA THR A 372 16.40 -10.71 -1.88
C THR A 372 16.49 -9.35 -1.14
N GLY A 373 17.37 -9.19 -0.19
CA GLY A 373 17.52 -7.94 0.57
C GLY A 373 18.19 -6.77 -0.19
N GLN A 374 18.62 -6.98 -1.45
CA GLN A 374 19.27 -5.97 -2.28
C GLN A 374 18.49 -5.63 -3.55
N TYR A 375 17.30 -6.23 -3.72
CA TYR A 375 16.48 -6.01 -4.91
C TYR A 375 16.18 -4.51 -5.11
N GLY A 376 16.59 -3.98 -6.27
CA GLY A 376 16.43 -2.58 -6.62
C GLY A 376 17.33 -1.59 -5.88
N ARG A 377 17.85 -1.92 -4.69
CA ARG A 377 18.58 -0.95 -3.86
C ARG A 377 19.82 -0.37 -4.54
N LYS A 378 20.69 -1.21 -5.08
CA LYS A 378 21.91 -0.76 -5.75
C LYS A 378 21.61 0.09 -6.98
N THR A 379 20.60 -0.32 -7.76
CA THR A 379 20.17 0.42 -8.94
C THR A 379 19.54 1.77 -8.55
N ALA A 380 18.69 1.80 -7.54
CA ALA A 380 18.11 3.04 -6.99
C ALA A 380 19.22 4.00 -6.49
N GLU A 381 20.21 3.50 -5.76
CA GLU A 381 21.36 4.31 -5.29
C GLU A 381 22.16 4.89 -6.45
N LYS A 382 22.39 4.12 -7.53
CA LYS A 382 23.06 4.58 -8.73
C LYS A 382 22.25 5.69 -9.42
N VAL A 383 20.97 5.45 -9.67
CA VAL A 383 20.06 6.41 -10.31
C VAL A 383 19.98 7.71 -9.50
N HIS A 384 19.79 7.61 -8.18
CA HIS A 384 19.74 8.77 -7.31
C HIS A 384 21.04 9.60 -7.37
N LYS A 385 22.19 8.94 -7.34
CA LYS A 385 23.49 9.62 -7.45
C LYS A 385 23.65 10.36 -8.78
N GLU A 386 23.23 9.74 -9.88
CA GLU A 386 23.32 10.37 -11.21
C GLU A 386 22.31 11.51 -11.37
N LEU A 387 21.06 11.33 -10.92
CA LEU A 387 20.06 12.40 -10.90
C LEU A 387 20.54 13.63 -10.11
N LYS A 388 21.19 13.41 -8.97
CA LYS A 388 21.73 14.51 -8.16
C LYS A 388 22.78 15.35 -8.89
N LYS A 389 23.58 14.75 -9.78
CA LYS A 389 24.59 15.47 -10.59
C LYS A 389 23.98 16.43 -11.59
N ILE A 390 22.80 16.12 -12.12
CA ILE A 390 22.10 16.94 -13.13
C ILE A 390 21.03 17.86 -12.53
N GLY A 391 21.02 18.05 -11.20
CA GLY A 391 20.09 18.93 -10.51
C GLY A 391 18.79 18.26 -10.03
N GLY A 392 18.67 16.94 -10.19
CA GLY A 392 17.50 16.18 -9.78
C GLY A 392 16.38 16.13 -10.80
N VAL A 393 15.38 15.32 -10.54
CA VAL A 393 14.12 15.26 -11.28
C VAL A 393 12.99 15.07 -10.28
N LYS A 394 11.83 15.63 -10.57
CA LYS A 394 10.61 15.38 -9.81
C LYS A 394 9.81 14.30 -10.54
N PRO A 395 9.80 13.05 -10.04
CA PRO A 395 9.03 12.00 -10.69
C PRO A 395 7.53 12.27 -10.54
N PRO A 396 6.75 12.01 -11.61
CA PRO A 396 5.29 12.08 -11.52
C PRO A 396 4.74 11.12 -10.46
N ARG A 397 3.62 11.53 -9.84
CA ARG A 397 2.98 10.76 -8.75
C ARG A 397 2.60 9.35 -9.19
N GLU A 398 1.98 9.23 -10.34
CA GLU A 398 1.52 7.95 -10.91
C GLU A 398 2.68 6.99 -11.13
N PHE A 399 3.82 7.51 -11.60
CA PHE A 399 5.04 6.72 -11.77
C PHE A 399 5.51 6.12 -10.43
N VAL A 400 5.59 6.93 -9.38
CA VAL A 400 6.02 6.47 -8.04
C VAL A 400 5.10 5.37 -7.49
N LEU A 401 3.79 5.51 -7.73
CA LEU A 401 2.80 4.52 -7.26
C LEU A 401 2.93 3.17 -7.97
N MET A 402 3.13 3.21 -9.30
CA MET A 402 3.30 1.99 -10.08
C MET A 402 4.63 1.30 -9.77
N ASP A 403 5.71 2.07 -9.67
CA ASP A 403 7.06 1.58 -9.37
C ASP A 403 7.09 0.84 -8.02
N ARG A 404 6.43 1.41 -7.01
CA ARG A 404 6.27 0.78 -5.70
C ARG A 404 5.56 -0.57 -5.79
N ALA A 405 4.48 -0.67 -6.56
CA ALA A 405 3.76 -1.94 -6.74
C ALA A 405 4.65 -2.98 -7.44
N ALA A 406 5.39 -2.59 -8.46
CA ALA A 406 6.29 -3.46 -9.19
C ALA A 406 7.43 -4.00 -8.32
N ILE A 407 8.09 -3.13 -7.55
CA ILE A 407 9.17 -3.52 -6.63
C ILE A 407 8.65 -4.41 -5.50
N GLY A 408 7.50 -4.09 -4.92
CA GLY A 408 6.88 -4.89 -3.86
C GLY A 408 6.56 -6.31 -4.32
N LEU A 409 5.96 -6.47 -5.48
CA LEU A 409 5.67 -7.79 -6.07
C LEU A 409 6.95 -8.52 -6.48
N GLY A 410 7.90 -7.82 -7.08
CA GLY A 410 9.20 -8.38 -7.43
C GLY A 410 9.89 -9.00 -6.21
N SER A 411 9.83 -8.34 -5.05
CA SER A 411 10.34 -8.89 -3.79
C SER A 411 9.66 -10.20 -3.40
N VAL A 412 8.32 -10.31 -3.57
CA VAL A 412 7.60 -11.57 -3.28
C VAL A 412 8.02 -12.68 -4.23
N PHE A 413 8.16 -12.41 -5.53
CA PHE A 413 8.62 -13.39 -6.52
C PHE A 413 10.02 -13.91 -6.23
N MET A 414 10.88 -13.06 -5.67
CA MET A 414 12.21 -13.48 -5.21
C MET A 414 12.16 -14.41 -3.99
N HIS A 415 11.28 -14.15 -3.02
CA HIS A 415 11.08 -15.05 -1.88
C HIS A 415 10.55 -16.41 -2.32
N LEU A 416 9.68 -16.45 -3.32
CA LEU A 416 9.21 -17.69 -3.96
C LEU A 416 10.29 -18.41 -4.73
N LYS A 417 11.41 -17.74 -5.07
CA LYS A 417 12.43 -18.24 -6.02
C LYS A 417 11.79 -18.71 -7.33
N ALA A 418 10.74 -17.98 -7.77
CA ALA A 418 9.96 -18.39 -8.93
C ALA A 418 10.81 -18.31 -10.20
N GLU A 419 10.85 -19.42 -10.94
CA GLU A 419 11.53 -19.54 -12.24
C GLU A 419 10.48 -19.66 -13.34
N ILE A 420 10.25 -18.56 -14.04
CA ILE A 420 9.14 -18.39 -15.01
C ILE A 420 9.69 -17.72 -16.25
N ASN A 421 9.08 -18.01 -17.39
CA ASN A 421 9.30 -17.22 -18.59
C ASN A 421 8.44 -15.96 -18.54
N TRP A 422 8.96 -14.92 -17.87
CA TRP A 422 8.26 -13.65 -17.68
C TRP A 422 7.98 -12.91 -18.99
N TYR A 423 8.83 -13.10 -20.00
CA TYR A 423 8.62 -12.55 -21.34
C TYR A 423 7.31 -13.08 -21.94
N ARG A 424 7.09 -14.39 -21.93
CA ARG A 424 5.87 -14.99 -22.50
C ARG A 424 4.62 -14.60 -21.71
N VAL A 425 4.70 -14.63 -20.38
CA VAL A 425 3.59 -14.21 -19.50
C VAL A 425 3.18 -12.77 -19.78
N PHE A 426 4.15 -11.88 -19.96
CA PHE A 426 3.88 -10.48 -20.28
C PHE A 426 3.27 -10.33 -21.67
N HIS A 427 3.86 -10.95 -22.69
CA HIS A 427 3.36 -10.87 -24.07
C HIS A 427 1.96 -11.46 -24.24
N GLU A 428 1.64 -12.54 -23.53
CA GLU A 428 0.29 -13.09 -23.50
C GLU A 428 -0.72 -12.06 -22.94
N LEU A 429 -0.30 -11.30 -21.94
CA LEU A 429 -1.16 -10.30 -21.31
C LEU A 429 -1.34 -9.03 -22.15
N VAL A 430 -0.29 -8.58 -22.87
CA VAL A 430 -0.32 -7.30 -23.59
C VAL A 430 -0.42 -7.44 -25.12
N GLY A 431 -0.42 -8.65 -25.66
CA GLY A 431 -0.36 -8.88 -27.12
C GLY A 431 -1.47 -8.20 -27.92
N ASP A 432 -2.68 -8.11 -27.37
CA ASP A 432 -3.83 -7.45 -27.97
C ASP A 432 -4.13 -6.08 -27.34
N PHE A 433 -3.14 -5.43 -26.72
CA PHE A 433 -3.34 -4.16 -26.06
C PHE A 433 -3.80 -3.07 -27.04
N SER A 434 -4.81 -2.32 -26.62
CA SER A 434 -5.30 -1.13 -27.29
C SER A 434 -5.77 -0.12 -26.25
N GLU A 435 -5.24 1.10 -26.28
CA GLU A 435 -5.64 2.19 -25.38
C GLU A 435 -7.16 2.43 -25.40
N LYS A 436 -7.76 2.38 -26.61
CA LYS A 436 -9.21 2.52 -26.77
C LYS A 436 -9.98 1.40 -26.05
N ASN A 437 -9.57 0.14 -26.24
CA ASN A 437 -10.21 -0.99 -25.60
C ASN A 437 -10.07 -0.92 -24.07
N LEU A 438 -8.89 -0.53 -23.58
CA LEU A 438 -8.67 -0.30 -22.15
C LEU A 438 -9.61 0.77 -21.61
N LYS A 439 -9.69 1.92 -22.27
CA LYS A 439 -10.58 3.04 -21.90
C LYS A 439 -12.03 2.59 -21.83
N ASP A 440 -12.50 1.84 -22.82
CA ASP A 440 -13.87 1.34 -22.88
C ASP A 440 -14.16 0.34 -21.75
N LYS A 441 -13.24 -0.62 -21.51
CA LYS A 441 -13.33 -1.57 -20.39
C LYS A 441 -13.31 -0.85 -19.03
N GLN A 442 -12.38 0.09 -18.83
CA GLN A 442 -12.26 0.88 -17.61
C GLN A 442 -13.54 1.65 -17.32
N ASN A 443 -14.03 2.43 -18.28
CA ASN A 443 -15.27 3.21 -18.13
C ASN A 443 -16.47 2.32 -17.78
N LYS A 444 -16.59 1.18 -18.45
CA LYS A 444 -17.67 0.22 -18.21
C LYS A 444 -17.65 -0.33 -16.79
N VAL A 445 -16.50 -0.76 -16.32
CA VAL A 445 -16.38 -1.37 -14.98
C VAL A 445 -16.54 -0.33 -13.86
N LEU A 446 -15.96 0.87 -14.02
CA LEU A 446 -16.11 1.96 -13.05
C LEU A 446 -17.55 2.43 -12.93
N LYS A 447 -18.25 2.58 -14.06
CA LYS A 447 -19.69 2.92 -14.08
C LYS A 447 -20.53 1.85 -13.36
N LYS A 448 -20.23 0.57 -13.58
CA LYS A 448 -20.96 -0.55 -12.98
C LYS A 448 -20.93 -0.54 -11.46
N VAL A 449 -19.79 -0.14 -10.88
CA VAL A 449 -19.59 -0.13 -9.41
C VAL A 449 -19.80 1.24 -8.76
N GLY A 450 -20.14 2.26 -9.55
CA GLY A 450 -20.39 3.61 -9.04
C GLY A 450 -19.12 4.35 -8.60
N LEU A 451 -18.01 4.14 -9.32
CA LEU A 451 -16.73 4.86 -9.18
C LEU A 451 -16.45 5.77 -10.39
N PHE A 452 -17.34 5.84 -11.33
CA PHE A 452 -17.25 6.75 -12.46
C PHE A 452 -17.76 8.13 -12.03
N ASN A 453 -16.89 9.16 -12.09
CA ASN A 453 -17.23 10.57 -11.84
C ASN A 453 -17.69 11.26 -13.12
#